data_89b1bf6d2f695a13dae3025045cab761
#
_entry.id   89b1bf6d2f695a13dae3025045cab761
#
_cell.length_a   1.000
_cell.length_b   1.000
_cell.length_c   1.000
_cell.angle_alpha   90.00
_cell.angle_beta   90.00
_cell.angle_gamma   90.00
#
_symmetry.space_group_name_H-M   'P 1'
#
loop_
_entity.id
_entity.type
_entity.pdbx_description
1 polymer ?
#
loop_
_entity_poly.entity_id
_entity_poly.type
_entity_poly.pdbx_seq_one_letter_code
_entity_poly.pdbx_strand_id
1 'polypeptide(L)'
;MDSATLSDLRSFEPDEMLTDLDQIAESRKVGLRDLYYRWERTNWSVQELDFSPDKRDWDTLGPHVTERLLWVMSMFFHGEECVTATLAPWVNSAPTQEMQIFLSTQLADEARHTVFFDRFFAEVVEAPGDITDRLEWCRPRINAGFQKLFYDLLPSVAQEVADNPRDPVVFARGVALYHILLEGTLAVPGQKYILAFCRDRGVLPGFRSGFTAVARDESRHVGAGVRILQDLIRMDARCVDAVQDLIREALPYASQQFQPPGGDFTYLTVLGYQSAELFRFGLESLAKRLRVAGVPFPRTGAMRLPTIEADPVFPERELTAVQQMLRPMRDQLRPEMVFQGLPMAFNPAAAKGVRAVYQFDITGDGGGTWTVRVADGSCTVTSGADGEPDWRLELDADTWIDISTGELMGQEAFMLGRVTVEGNAMAGIRFDEIFTPQA
;
A
#
# COMPACT_ATOMS: atom_id res chain seq x y z
N MET A 1 -0.40 7.26 36.45
CA MET A 1 -1.17 6.92 35.22
C MET A 1 -0.57 5.63 34.75
N ASP A 2 -1.36 4.57 34.80
CA ASP A 2 -0.87 3.23 34.49
C ASP A 2 -0.38 3.17 33.03
N SER A 3 0.79 2.57 32.85
CA SER A 3 1.25 2.19 31.51
C SER A 3 0.20 1.27 30.90
N ALA A 4 -0.22 1.52 29.66
CA ALA A 4 -1.10 0.61 28.95
C ALA A 4 -0.43 -0.78 28.95
N THR A 5 -1.06 -1.75 29.58
CA THR A 5 -0.54 -3.12 29.59
C THR A 5 -0.80 -3.78 28.25
N LEU A 6 -0.03 -4.83 27.90
CA LEU A 6 -0.30 -5.63 26.68
C LEU A 6 -1.73 -6.19 26.64
N SER A 7 -2.39 -6.32 27.80
CA SER A 7 -3.80 -6.72 27.88
C SER A 7 -4.75 -5.65 27.33
N ASP A 8 -4.40 -4.35 27.47
CA ASP A 8 -5.21 -3.26 26.95
C ASP A 8 -5.11 -3.17 25.42
N LEU A 9 -3.99 -3.63 24.84
CA LEU A 9 -3.78 -3.70 23.40
C LEU A 9 -4.59 -4.80 22.70
N ARG A 10 -5.05 -5.82 23.44
CA ARG A 10 -5.89 -6.89 22.88
C ARG A 10 -7.27 -6.42 22.44
N SER A 11 -7.74 -5.31 22.98
CA SER A 11 -9.02 -4.68 22.61
C SER A 11 -8.90 -3.62 21.52
N PHE A 12 -7.67 -3.28 21.10
CA PHE A 12 -7.44 -2.28 20.04
C PHE A 12 -7.83 -2.86 18.67
N GLU A 13 -8.77 -2.22 17.99
CA GLU A 13 -9.26 -2.67 16.70
C GLU A 13 -8.44 -2.08 15.55
N PRO A 14 -8.25 -2.80 14.42
CA PRO A 14 -7.52 -2.28 13.27
C PRO A 14 -8.04 -0.94 12.74
N ASP A 15 -9.35 -0.69 12.84
CA ASP A 15 -9.93 0.58 12.41
C ASP A 15 -9.63 1.73 13.38
N GLU A 16 -9.38 1.45 14.66
CA GLU A 16 -8.93 2.43 15.65
C GLU A 16 -7.53 2.94 15.34
N MET A 17 -6.64 2.06 14.85
CA MET A 17 -5.31 2.44 14.37
C MET A 17 -5.40 3.49 13.25
N LEU A 18 -6.25 3.28 12.26
CA LEU A 18 -6.44 4.23 11.15
C LEU A 18 -7.04 5.55 11.66
N THR A 19 -7.97 5.48 12.61
CA THR A 19 -8.59 6.65 13.23
C THR A 19 -7.56 7.46 14.03
N ASP A 20 -6.70 6.81 14.81
CA ASP A 20 -5.63 7.49 15.57
C ASP A 20 -4.61 8.15 14.64
N LEU A 21 -4.16 7.44 13.61
CA LEU A 21 -3.27 7.96 12.58
C LEU A 21 -3.85 9.20 11.91
N ASP A 22 -5.12 9.14 11.52
CA ASP A 22 -5.82 10.26 10.89
C ASP A 22 -5.96 11.46 11.82
N GLN A 23 -6.30 11.22 13.10
CA GLN A 23 -6.38 12.26 14.11
C GLN A 23 -5.03 12.94 14.36
N ILE A 24 -3.94 12.17 14.42
CA ILE A 24 -2.59 12.73 14.56
C ILE A 24 -2.24 13.57 13.33
N ALA A 25 -2.42 13.02 12.14
CA ALA A 25 -2.05 13.68 10.88
C ALA A 25 -2.86 14.96 10.63
N GLU A 26 -4.18 14.94 10.90
CA GLU A 26 -5.07 16.10 10.67
C GLU A 26 -5.03 17.12 11.80
N SER A 27 -4.64 16.75 13.02
CA SER A 27 -4.60 17.65 14.16
C SER A 27 -3.41 18.62 14.07
N ARG A 28 -3.70 19.90 13.81
CA ARG A 28 -2.67 20.96 13.89
C ARG A 28 -2.15 21.21 15.31
N LYS A 29 -2.77 20.62 16.33
CA LYS A 29 -2.41 20.79 17.74
C LYS A 29 -1.42 19.77 18.26
N VAL A 30 -1.24 18.63 17.57
CA VAL A 30 -0.29 17.58 17.96
C VAL A 30 1.06 17.89 17.34
N GLY A 31 2.03 18.26 18.17
CA GLY A 31 3.42 18.51 17.76
C GLY A 31 4.31 17.27 17.94
N LEU A 32 5.55 17.33 17.44
CA LEU A 32 6.53 16.24 17.60
C LEU A 32 6.82 15.94 19.09
N ARG A 33 6.80 16.96 19.93
CA ARG A 33 6.97 16.79 21.40
C ARG A 33 5.80 16.04 22.04
N ASP A 34 4.57 16.24 21.56
CA ASP A 34 3.41 15.50 22.06
C ASP A 34 3.49 14.02 21.66
N LEU A 35 4.00 13.74 20.45
CA LEU A 35 4.25 12.38 19.98
C LEU A 35 5.39 11.71 20.75
N TYR A 36 6.44 12.45 21.12
CA TYR A 36 7.48 11.96 22.02
C TYR A 36 6.90 11.56 23.39
N TYR A 37 6.05 12.41 24.00
CA TYR A 37 5.40 12.07 25.28
C TYR A 37 4.43 10.89 25.15
N ARG A 38 3.80 10.69 23.99
CA ARG A 38 3.04 9.47 23.74
C ARG A 38 3.96 8.25 23.76
N TRP A 39 5.10 8.32 23.08
CA TRP A 39 6.10 7.25 23.05
C TRP A 39 6.53 6.83 24.46
N GLU A 40 6.88 7.76 25.33
CA GLU A 40 7.26 7.45 26.71
C GLU A 40 6.15 6.70 27.49
N ARG A 41 4.88 7.07 27.27
CA ARG A 41 3.75 6.48 27.99
C ARG A 41 3.29 5.14 27.44
N THR A 42 3.57 4.84 26.18
CA THR A 42 3.06 3.66 25.48
C THR A 42 4.15 2.65 25.14
N ASN A 43 5.32 2.79 25.75
CA ASN A 43 6.42 1.85 25.56
C ASN A 43 6.03 0.42 25.99
N TRP A 44 6.50 -0.57 25.27
CA TRP A 44 6.18 -1.97 25.48
C TRP A 44 7.41 -2.86 25.32
N SER A 45 7.37 -4.07 25.88
CA SER A 45 8.48 -5.02 25.84
C SER A 45 8.12 -6.25 25.02
N VAL A 46 8.95 -6.56 24.04
CA VAL A 46 8.83 -7.81 23.25
C VAL A 46 8.93 -9.05 24.15
N GLN A 47 9.71 -8.98 25.25
CA GLN A 47 9.90 -10.11 26.17
C GLN A 47 8.63 -10.50 26.94
N GLU A 48 7.66 -9.60 27.07
CA GLU A 48 6.39 -9.87 27.75
C GLU A 48 5.36 -10.59 26.87
N LEU A 49 5.65 -10.77 25.57
CA LEU A 49 4.78 -11.51 24.67
C LEU A 49 4.89 -13.02 24.91
N ASP A 50 3.75 -13.69 25.05
CA ASP A 50 3.64 -15.15 25.12
C ASP A 50 3.22 -15.70 23.74
N PHE A 51 4.14 -16.36 23.06
CA PHE A 51 3.91 -17.01 21.78
C PHE A 51 3.53 -18.50 21.90
N SER A 52 3.38 -19.04 23.10
CA SER A 52 3.02 -20.45 23.29
C SER A 52 1.65 -20.82 22.68
N PRO A 53 0.61 -19.93 22.75
CA PRO A 53 -0.63 -20.19 22.02
C PRO A 53 -0.45 -20.14 20.50
N ASP A 54 0.36 -19.18 20.03
CA ASP A 54 0.59 -18.95 18.60
C ASP A 54 1.26 -20.16 17.95
N LYS A 55 2.19 -20.83 18.61
CA LYS A 55 2.82 -22.06 18.12
C LYS A 55 1.77 -23.15 17.87
N ARG A 56 0.82 -23.33 18.81
CA ARG A 56 -0.25 -24.32 18.66
C ARG A 56 -1.20 -23.95 17.51
N ASP A 57 -1.53 -22.69 17.37
CA ASP A 57 -2.39 -22.20 16.28
C ASP A 57 -1.69 -22.41 14.93
N TRP A 58 -0.40 -22.06 14.84
CA TRP A 58 0.42 -22.18 13.65
C TRP A 58 0.44 -23.61 13.11
N ASP A 59 0.62 -24.60 14.01
CA ASP A 59 0.65 -26.01 13.66
C ASP A 59 -0.71 -26.51 13.09
N THR A 60 -1.81 -25.83 13.39
CA THR A 60 -3.18 -26.17 12.94
C THR A 60 -3.66 -25.43 11.70
N LEU A 61 -3.06 -24.29 11.34
CA LEU A 61 -3.48 -23.46 10.21
C LEU A 61 -3.30 -24.16 8.84
N GLY A 62 -2.38 -25.10 8.74
CA GLY A 62 -2.08 -25.84 7.53
C GLY A 62 -1.24 -25.07 6.51
N PRO A 63 -0.54 -25.80 5.60
CA PRO A 63 0.49 -25.21 4.72
C PRO A 63 -0.05 -24.11 3.79
N HIS A 64 -1.30 -24.25 3.33
CA HIS A 64 -1.91 -23.26 2.44
C HIS A 64 -2.02 -21.87 3.09
N VAL A 65 -2.39 -21.81 4.36
CA VAL A 65 -2.54 -20.54 5.10
C VAL A 65 -1.19 -20.03 5.57
N THR A 66 -0.36 -20.92 6.16
CA THR A 66 0.93 -20.51 6.71
C THR A 66 1.89 -19.96 5.65
N GLU A 67 1.92 -20.53 4.44
CA GLU A 67 2.77 -20.01 3.36
C GLU A 67 2.37 -18.58 2.94
N ARG A 68 1.09 -18.27 2.92
CA ARG A 68 0.58 -16.94 2.60
C ARG A 68 0.87 -15.92 3.70
N LEU A 69 0.74 -16.33 4.95
CA LEU A 69 1.16 -15.52 6.09
C LEU A 69 2.67 -15.30 6.08
N LEU A 70 3.46 -16.34 5.80
CA LEU A 70 4.93 -16.23 5.70
C LEU A 70 5.35 -15.25 4.61
N TRP A 71 4.68 -15.22 3.47
CA TRP A 71 4.98 -14.26 2.41
C TRP A 71 4.88 -12.82 2.93
N VAL A 72 3.74 -12.43 3.50
CA VAL A 72 3.54 -11.06 3.96
C VAL A 72 4.34 -10.74 5.23
N MET A 73 4.46 -11.68 6.17
CA MET A 73 5.25 -11.50 7.39
C MET A 73 6.76 -11.40 7.10
N SER A 74 7.26 -12.10 6.07
CA SER A 74 8.65 -11.96 5.63
C SER A 74 8.94 -10.56 5.10
N MET A 75 8.00 -9.95 4.37
CA MET A 75 8.15 -8.57 3.91
C MET A 75 8.18 -7.59 5.08
N PHE A 76 7.34 -7.77 6.10
CA PHE A 76 7.42 -6.96 7.33
C PHE A 76 8.75 -7.14 8.03
N PHE A 77 9.21 -8.37 8.29
CA PHE A 77 10.47 -8.62 8.98
C PHE A 77 11.67 -7.97 8.27
N HIS A 78 11.74 -8.10 6.94
CA HIS A 78 12.77 -7.41 6.15
C HIS A 78 12.60 -5.90 6.12
N GLY A 79 11.36 -5.41 6.11
CA GLY A 79 11.07 -3.97 6.18
C GLY A 79 11.61 -3.35 7.46
N GLU A 80 11.29 -3.92 8.61
CA GLU A 80 11.73 -3.45 9.93
C GLU A 80 13.26 -3.48 10.07
N GLU A 81 13.92 -4.53 9.55
CA GLU A 81 15.38 -4.60 9.53
C GLU A 81 15.98 -3.51 8.64
N CYS A 82 15.49 -3.34 7.41
CA CYS A 82 15.99 -2.33 6.48
C CYS A 82 15.86 -0.92 7.04
N VAL A 83 14.73 -0.59 7.67
CA VAL A 83 14.55 0.74 8.27
C VAL A 83 15.41 0.92 9.51
N THR A 84 15.56 -0.09 10.34
CA THR A 84 16.51 -0.08 11.47
C THR A 84 17.93 0.22 11.00
N ALA A 85 18.36 -0.41 9.90
CA ALA A 85 19.70 -0.22 9.34
C ALA A 85 19.92 1.16 8.71
N THR A 86 18.86 1.81 8.21
CA THR A 86 18.98 3.03 7.36
C THR A 86 18.52 4.32 8.03
N LEU A 87 17.85 4.31 9.18
CA LEU A 87 17.23 5.51 9.79
C LEU A 87 18.25 6.47 10.45
N ALA A 88 19.44 5.99 10.84
CA ALA A 88 20.44 6.84 11.52
C ALA A 88 20.82 8.13 10.74
N PRO A 89 20.99 8.14 9.41
CA PRO A 89 21.18 9.36 8.63
C PRO A 89 20.09 10.41 8.84
N TRP A 90 18.81 10.03 8.92
CA TRP A 90 17.72 10.99 9.19
C TRP A 90 17.85 11.62 10.58
N VAL A 91 18.18 10.82 11.61
CA VAL A 91 18.41 11.33 12.96
C VAL A 91 19.52 12.38 12.95
N ASN A 92 20.66 12.07 12.30
CA ASN A 92 21.84 12.95 12.31
C ASN A 92 21.65 14.21 11.44
N SER A 93 20.88 14.12 10.36
CA SER A 93 20.70 15.19 9.37
C SER A 93 19.44 16.01 9.58
N ALA A 94 18.66 15.72 10.63
CA ALA A 94 17.38 16.39 10.88
C ALA A 94 17.53 17.92 10.93
N PRO A 95 16.69 18.69 10.19
CA PRO A 95 16.79 20.15 10.12
C PRO A 95 16.58 20.85 11.46
N THR A 96 15.80 20.25 12.37
CA THR A 96 15.52 20.80 13.71
C THR A 96 15.79 19.78 14.81
N GLN A 97 16.07 20.28 16.01
CA GLN A 97 16.30 19.43 17.18
C GLN A 97 15.03 18.63 17.59
N GLU A 98 13.85 19.17 17.40
CA GLU A 98 12.61 18.45 17.70
C GLU A 98 12.41 17.26 16.74
N MET A 99 12.73 17.41 15.45
CA MET A 99 12.73 16.29 14.49
C MET A 99 13.76 15.23 14.90
N GLN A 100 14.98 15.66 15.27
CA GLN A 100 16.04 14.75 15.73
C GLN A 100 15.61 13.93 16.95
N ILE A 101 15.03 14.58 17.96
CA ILE A 101 14.54 13.91 19.19
C ILE A 101 13.48 12.87 18.84
N PHE A 102 12.49 13.22 18.00
CA PHE A 102 11.44 12.29 17.61
C PHE A 102 12.01 11.09 16.84
N LEU A 103 12.81 11.33 15.81
CA LEU A 103 13.43 10.27 14.98
C LEU A 103 14.33 9.32 15.79
N SER A 104 14.92 9.80 16.90
CA SER A 104 15.69 8.94 17.81
C SER A 104 14.79 7.93 18.54
N THR A 105 13.55 8.31 18.88
CA THR A 105 12.58 7.36 19.47
C THR A 105 12.09 6.37 18.44
N GLN A 106 11.88 6.82 17.20
CA GLN A 106 11.48 5.96 16.10
C GLN A 106 12.54 4.89 15.82
N LEU A 107 13.82 5.24 15.74
CA LEU A 107 14.90 4.25 15.57
C LEU A 107 14.88 3.16 16.66
N ALA A 108 14.52 3.52 17.91
CA ALA A 108 14.37 2.54 18.99
C ALA A 108 13.15 1.64 18.79
N ASP A 109 12.07 2.17 18.24
CA ASP A 109 10.87 1.40 17.91
C ASP A 109 11.14 0.39 16.78
N GLU A 110 11.79 0.80 15.69
CA GLU A 110 12.13 -0.08 14.55
C GLU A 110 13.01 -1.27 14.98
N ALA A 111 13.99 -1.00 15.85
CA ALA A 111 14.79 -2.07 16.45
C ALA A 111 13.94 -3.04 17.28
N ARG A 112 12.94 -2.54 18.00
CA ARG A 112 11.98 -3.36 18.77
C ARG A 112 11.09 -4.18 17.84
N HIS A 113 10.60 -3.59 16.75
CA HIS A 113 9.79 -4.27 15.74
C HIS A 113 10.57 -5.41 15.09
N THR A 114 11.82 -5.17 14.73
CA THR A 114 12.73 -6.21 14.19
C THR A 114 12.86 -7.39 15.16
N VAL A 115 13.07 -7.12 16.47
CA VAL A 115 13.15 -8.15 17.50
C VAL A 115 11.81 -8.88 17.69
N PHE A 116 10.68 -8.19 17.54
CA PHE A 116 9.35 -8.81 17.59
C PHE A 116 9.18 -9.87 16.49
N PHE A 117 9.50 -9.53 15.25
CA PHE A 117 9.42 -10.48 14.14
C PHE A 117 10.44 -11.61 14.31
N ASP A 118 11.67 -11.30 14.72
CA ASP A 118 12.71 -12.30 14.96
C ASP A 118 12.24 -13.37 15.96
N ARG A 119 11.66 -12.95 17.10
CA ARG A 119 11.12 -13.88 18.09
C ARG A 119 9.96 -14.70 17.54
N PHE A 120 9.05 -14.10 16.79
CA PHE A 120 7.93 -14.83 16.18
C PHE A 120 8.43 -15.90 15.20
N PHE A 121 9.38 -15.55 14.34
CA PHE A 121 9.97 -16.49 13.40
C PHE A 121 10.77 -17.60 14.12
N ALA A 122 11.43 -17.28 15.21
CA ALA A 122 12.16 -18.29 16.01
C ALA A 122 11.24 -19.23 16.79
N GLU A 123 10.25 -18.67 17.52
CA GLU A 123 9.47 -19.42 18.52
C GLU A 123 8.22 -20.07 17.94
N VAL A 124 7.61 -19.49 16.90
CA VAL A 124 6.35 -19.97 16.29
C VAL A 124 6.59 -20.68 14.97
N VAL A 125 7.34 -20.05 14.06
CA VAL A 125 7.63 -20.60 12.74
C VAL A 125 8.75 -21.64 12.80
N GLU A 126 9.59 -21.60 13.83
CA GLU A 126 10.79 -22.43 14.01
C GLU A 126 11.79 -22.26 12.86
N ALA A 127 11.89 -21.06 12.31
CA ALA A 127 12.91 -20.74 11.31
C ALA A 127 14.32 -20.85 11.92
N PRO A 128 15.28 -21.47 11.21
CA PRO A 128 16.56 -21.87 11.80
C PRO A 128 17.51 -20.69 12.07
N GLY A 129 18.48 -20.92 12.94
CA GLY A 129 19.65 -20.08 13.14
C GLY A 129 19.41 -18.84 14.01
N ASP A 130 20.24 -17.83 13.83
CA ASP A 130 20.11 -16.53 14.46
C ASP A 130 19.25 -15.57 13.60
N ILE A 131 19.17 -14.29 13.97
CA ILE A 131 18.37 -13.29 13.26
C ILE A 131 18.80 -13.13 11.79
N THR A 132 20.11 -13.21 11.51
CA THR A 132 20.64 -13.10 10.15
C THR A 132 20.23 -14.31 9.31
N ASP A 133 20.32 -15.51 9.87
CA ASP A 133 19.91 -16.74 9.21
C ASP A 133 18.40 -16.74 8.91
N ARG A 134 17.58 -16.22 9.84
CA ARG A 134 16.12 -16.11 9.66
C ARG A 134 15.73 -15.09 8.59
N LEU A 135 16.42 -13.96 8.51
CA LEU A 135 16.25 -13.02 7.42
C LEU A 135 16.60 -13.67 6.06
N GLU A 136 17.74 -14.37 5.96
CA GLU A 136 18.09 -15.09 4.74
C GLU A 136 17.06 -16.20 4.41
N TRP A 137 16.51 -16.89 5.40
CA TRP A 137 15.45 -17.87 5.21
C TRP A 137 14.15 -17.25 4.68
N CYS A 138 13.85 -16.01 5.05
CA CYS A 138 12.71 -15.23 4.54
C CYS A 138 12.93 -14.68 3.13
N ARG A 139 14.18 -14.42 2.73
CA ARG A 139 14.56 -13.72 1.49
C ARG A 139 13.90 -14.26 0.21
N PRO A 140 13.72 -15.57 -0.03
CA PRO A 140 13.06 -16.07 -1.23
C PRO A 140 11.60 -15.63 -1.41
N ARG A 141 10.96 -15.09 -0.35
CA ARG A 141 9.58 -14.59 -0.35
C ARG A 141 9.49 -13.11 -0.70
N ILE A 142 10.63 -12.43 -0.80
CA ILE A 142 10.71 -10.99 -1.08
C ILE A 142 10.64 -10.76 -2.58
N ASN A 143 9.64 -10.02 -3.04
CA ASN A 143 9.47 -9.73 -4.45
C ASN A 143 10.36 -8.56 -4.95
N ALA A 144 10.43 -8.39 -6.27
CA ALA A 144 11.31 -7.40 -6.90
C ALA A 144 10.93 -5.95 -6.53
N GLY A 145 9.64 -5.66 -6.35
CA GLY A 145 9.18 -4.34 -5.93
C GLY A 145 9.71 -3.98 -4.54
N PHE A 146 9.61 -4.90 -3.60
CA PHE A 146 10.19 -4.75 -2.27
C PHE A 146 11.70 -4.55 -2.34
N GLN A 147 12.42 -5.42 -3.08
CA GLN A 147 13.87 -5.31 -3.24
C GLN A 147 14.27 -3.91 -3.74
N LYS A 148 13.57 -3.40 -4.75
CA LYS A 148 13.87 -2.09 -5.31
C LYS A 148 13.61 -0.95 -4.33
N LEU A 149 12.55 -1.03 -3.53
CA LEU A 149 12.24 0.02 -2.55
C LEU A 149 13.17 -0.03 -1.34
N PHE A 150 13.35 -1.21 -0.72
CA PHE A 150 14.01 -1.33 0.59
C PHE A 150 15.52 -1.57 0.50
N TYR A 151 16.00 -2.26 -0.55
CA TYR A 151 17.45 -2.54 -0.68
C TYR A 151 18.18 -1.60 -1.62
N ASP A 152 17.46 -0.91 -2.54
CA ASP A 152 18.11 0.05 -3.45
C ASP A 152 17.72 1.49 -3.12
N LEU A 153 16.42 1.84 -3.19
CA LEU A 153 15.97 3.23 -3.10
C LEU A 153 16.13 3.79 -1.68
N LEU A 154 15.70 3.04 -0.66
CA LEU A 154 15.80 3.51 0.73
C LEU A 154 17.25 3.79 1.18
N PRO A 155 18.22 2.89 0.96
CA PRO A 155 19.62 3.19 1.28
C PRO A 155 20.19 4.34 0.45
N SER A 156 19.82 4.46 -0.84
CA SER A 156 20.26 5.56 -1.69
C SER A 156 19.78 6.91 -1.17
N VAL A 157 18.49 7.02 -0.83
CA VAL A 157 17.91 8.23 -0.25
C VAL A 157 18.47 8.52 1.14
N ALA A 158 18.74 7.48 1.96
CA ALA A 158 19.43 7.63 3.23
C ALA A 158 20.83 8.26 3.07
N GLN A 159 21.56 7.83 2.04
CA GLN A 159 22.88 8.39 1.73
C GLN A 159 22.75 9.84 1.23
N GLU A 160 21.77 10.17 0.38
CA GLU A 160 21.51 11.55 -0.05
C GLU A 160 21.25 12.46 1.16
N VAL A 161 20.47 12.00 2.14
CA VAL A 161 20.20 12.73 3.40
C VAL A 161 21.47 12.91 4.23
N ALA A 162 22.33 11.88 4.32
CA ALA A 162 23.60 11.96 5.03
C ALA A 162 24.56 12.97 4.40
N ASP A 163 24.63 13.00 3.07
CA ASP A 163 25.51 13.87 2.30
C ASP A 163 25.05 15.35 2.30
N ASN A 164 23.76 15.60 2.58
CA ASN A 164 23.15 16.93 2.58
C ASN A 164 22.46 17.23 3.93
N PRO A 165 23.20 17.26 5.04
CA PRO A 165 22.63 17.44 6.36
C PRO A 165 21.93 18.79 6.49
N ARG A 166 20.71 18.76 7.04
CA ARG A 166 19.83 19.94 7.25
C ARG A 166 19.27 20.58 5.97
N ASP A 167 19.49 20.01 4.79
CA ASP A 167 18.80 20.46 3.59
C ASP A 167 17.32 20.04 3.65
N PRO A 168 16.37 20.98 3.72
CA PRO A 168 14.97 20.66 3.88
C PRO A 168 14.37 19.94 2.66
N VAL A 169 14.91 20.17 1.45
CA VAL A 169 14.41 19.57 0.21
C VAL A 169 14.80 18.10 0.12
N VAL A 170 16.07 17.79 0.37
CA VAL A 170 16.57 16.41 0.42
C VAL A 170 15.90 15.63 1.57
N PHE A 171 15.78 16.29 2.72
CA PHE A 171 15.11 15.67 3.87
C PHE A 171 13.64 15.38 3.62
N ALA A 172 12.90 16.27 2.92
CA ALA A 172 11.51 16.06 2.54
C ALA A 172 11.34 14.87 1.59
N ARG A 173 12.28 14.67 0.64
CA ARG A 173 12.34 13.49 -0.22
C ARG A 173 12.45 12.20 0.61
N GLY A 174 13.33 12.19 1.61
CA GLY A 174 13.51 11.07 2.53
C GLY A 174 12.26 10.78 3.35
N VAL A 175 11.66 11.80 3.96
CA VAL A 175 10.40 11.66 4.74
C VAL A 175 9.25 11.17 3.87
N ALA A 176 9.17 11.62 2.62
CA ALA A 176 8.15 11.15 1.67
C ALA A 176 8.31 9.65 1.34
N LEU A 177 9.54 9.19 1.13
CA LEU A 177 9.80 7.76 0.92
C LEU A 177 9.42 6.97 2.17
N TYR A 178 10.05 7.29 3.29
CA TYR A 178 9.98 6.47 4.49
C TYR A 178 8.58 6.54 5.13
N HIS A 179 8.16 7.71 5.63
CA HIS A 179 6.95 7.83 6.44
C HIS A 179 5.65 7.83 5.62
N ILE A 180 5.67 8.40 4.40
CA ILE A 180 4.44 8.54 3.62
C ILE A 180 4.20 7.30 2.74
N LEU A 181 5.24 6.83 2.04
CA LEU A 181 5.09 5.73 1.12
C LEU A 181 5.28 4.37 1.81
N LEU A 182 6.41 4.11 2.46
CA LEU A 182 6.70 2.79 3.03
C LEU A 182 5.79 2.49 4.22
N GLU A 183 5.81 3.30 5.27
CA GLU A 183 4.96 3.09 6.45
C GLU A 183 3.49 3.46 6.16
N GLY A 184 3.24 4.69 5.70
CA GLY A 184 1.91 5.26 5.59
C GLY A 184 1.05 4.71 4.46
N THR A 185 1.63 4.01 3.48
CA THR A 185 0.90 3.51 2.31
C THR A 185 1.04 2.01 2.13
N LEU A 186 2.24 1.46 2.24
CA LEU A 186 2.49 0.04 1.95
C LEU A 186 2.31 -0.84 3.18
N ALA A 187 2.75 -0.42 4.37
CA ALA A 187 2.62 -1.21 5.59
C ALA A 187 1.20 -1.24 6.14
N VAL A 188 0.48 -0.12 6.10
CA VAL A 188 -0.86 0.03 6.71
C VAL A 188 -1.90 -1.00 6.20
N PRO A 189 -2.03 -1.30 4.89
CA PRO A 189 -2.93 -2.36 4.42
C PRO A 189 -2.57 -3.72 5.03
N GLY A 190 -1.28 -4.09 5.00
CA GLY A 190 -0.80 -5.35 5.56
C GLY A 190 -1.10 -5.48 7.04
N GLN A 191 -0.84 -4.44 7.83
CA GLN A 191 -1.16 -4.38 9.25
C GLN A 191 -2.65 -4.60 9.49
N LYS A 192 -3.51 -3.84 8.79
CA LYS A 192 -4.97 -3.94 8.90
C LYS A 192 -5.45 -5.37 8.65
N TYR A 193 -5.07 -5.96 7.53
CA TYR A 193 -5.60 -7.25 7.11
C TYR A 193 -5.06 -8.42 7.93
N ILE A 194 -3.78 -8.39 8.35
CA ILE A 194 -3.22 -9.42 9.24
C ILE A 194 -3.89 -9.36 10.61
N LEU A 195 -4.05 -8.18 11.19
CA LEU A 195 -4.73 -8.02 12.48
C LEU A 195 -6.19 -8.47 12.41
N ALA A 196 -6.91 -8.12 11.34
CA ALA A 196 -8.27 -8.59 11.11
C ALA A 196 -8.33 -10.12 10.96
N PHE A 197 -7.40 -10.73 10.20
CA PHE A 197 -7.28 -12.18 10.07
C PHE A 197 -7.11 -12.87 11.43
N CYS A 198 -6.19 -12.37 12.26
CA CYS A 198 -5.95 -12.94 13.59
C CYS A 198 -7.17 -12.80 14.51
N ARG A 199 -7.84 -11.64 14.47
CA ARG A 199 -9.04 -11.35 15.25
C ARG A 199 -10.21 -12.26 14.84
N ASP A 200 -10.55 -12.27 13.56
CA ASP A 200 -11.77 -12.90 13.03
C ASP A 200 -11.70 -14.42 13.12
N ARG A 201 -10.50 -14.98 13.06
CA ARG A 201 -10.28 -16.42 13.24
C ARG A 201 -9.94 -16.82 14.69
N GLY A 202 -9.69 -15.85 15.56
CA GLY A 202 -9.31 -16.10 16.96
C GLY A 202 -7.98 -16.84 17.11
N VAL A 203 -7.00 -16.58 16.22
CA VAL A 203 -5.68 -17.23 16.17
C VAL A 203 -4.55 -16.25 16.40
N LEU A 204 -3.37 -16.79 16.73
CA LEU A 204 -2.11 -16.05 16.92
C LEU A 204 -2.25 -14.87 17.90
N PRO A 205 -2.73 -15.09 19.15
CA PRO A 205 -3.02 -13.99 20.08
C PRO A 205 -1.77 -13.23 20.54
N GLY A 206 -0.62 -13.88 20.65
CA GLY A 206 0.66 -13.24 20.98
C GLY A 206 1.14 -12.36 19.84
N PHE A 207 1.11 -12.85 18.60
CA PHE A 207 1.40 -12.05 17.41
C PHE A 207 0.45 -10.87 17.30
N ARG A 208 -0.87 -11.10 17.41
CA ARG A 208 -1.87 -10.02 17.39
C ARG A 208 -1.56 -8.94 18.41
N SER A 209 -1.22 -9.31 19.65
CA SER A 209 -0.89 -8.34 20.69
C SER A 209 0.35 -7.50 20.34
N GLY A 210 1.44 -8.15 19.94
CA GLY A 210 2.68 -7.46 19.55
C GLY A 210 2.51 -6.63 18.29
N PHE A 211 1.87 -7.18 17.25
CA PHE A 211 1.66 -6.46 15.98
C PHE A 211 0.67 -5.28 16.12
N THR A 212 -0.26 -5.33 17.08
CA THR A 212 -1.08 -4.17 17.46
C THR A 212 -0.22 -3.07 18.10
N ALA A 213 0.76 -3.45 18.93
CA ALA A 213 1.70 -2.48 19.50
C ALA A 213 2.59 -1.85 18.42
N VAL A 214 3.10 -2.65 17.46
CA VAL A 214 3.80 -2.17 16.26
C VAL A 214 2.92 -1.18 15.50
N ALA A 215 1.71 -1.55 15.12
CA ALA A 215 0.81 -0.69 14.34
C ALA A 215 0.48 0.65 15.05
N ARG A 216 0.41 0.65 16.39
CA ARG A 216 0.24 1.87 17.17
C ARG A 216 1.50 2.74 17.12
N ASP A 217 2.69 2.15 17.17
CA ASP A 217 3.94 2.87 17.01
C ASP A 217 4.03 3.47 15.60
N GLU A 218 3.68 2.72 14.56
CA GLU A 218 3.60 3.19 13.17
C GLU A 218 2.64 4.38 12.98
N SER A 219 1.51 4.39 13.68
CA SER A 219 0.59 5.53 13.65
C SER A 219 1.25 6.84 14.10
N ARG A 220 2.16 6.76 15.08
CA ARG A 220 2.96 7.92 15.52
C ARG A 220 4.00 8.32 14.48
N HIS A 221 4.67 7.34 13.85
CA HIS A 221 5.70 7.58 12.85
C HIS A 221 5.11 8.29 11.62
N VAL A 222 4.03 7.74 11.06
CA VAL A 222 3.34 8.35 9.92
C VAL A 222 2.79 9.74 10.26
N GLY A 223 2.17 9.90 11.44
CA GLY A 223 1.67 11.20 11.91
C GLY A 223 2.80 12.23 12.04
N ALA A 224 3.96 11.83 12.57
CA ALA A 224 5.14 12.68 12.65
C ALA A 224 5.69 13.00 11.25
N GLY A 225 5.76 12.04 10.34
CA GLY A 225 6.19 12.24 8.96
C GLY A 225 5.35 13.31 8.24
N VAL A 226 4.02 13.24 8.35
CA VAL A 226 3.13 14.28 7.81
C VAL A 226 3.42 15.65 8.42
N ARG A 227 3.62 15.71 9.75
CA ARG A 227 3.96 16.96 10.44
C ARG A 227 5.31 17.51 9.99
N ILE A 228 6.33 16.66 9.89
CA ILE A 228 7.67 17.03 9.41
C ILE A 228 7.58 17.61 8.00
N LEU A 229 6.85 16.94 7.08
CA LEU A 229 6.65 17.49 5.73
C LEU A 229 5.98 18.86 5.72
N GLN A 230 4.95 19.08 6.55
CA GLN A 230 4.32 20.40 6.68
C GLN A 230 5.30 21.47 7.13
N ASP A 231 6.22 21.14 8.06
CA ASP A 231 7.23 22.05 8.56
C ASP A 231 8.30 22.33 7.49
N LEU A 232 8.77 21.30 6.78
CA LEU A 232 9.75 21.42 5.70
C LEU A 232 9.22 22.25 4.52
N ILE A 233 7.95 22.06 4.12
CA ILE A 233 7.30 22.85 3.06
C ILE A 233 7.20 24.31 3.45
N ARG A 234 6.99 24.61 4.74
CA ARG A 234 7.03 26.00 5.24
C ARG A 234 8.42 26.62 5.22
N MET A 235 9.46 25.79 5.41
CA MET A 235 10.87 26.24 5.33
C MET A 235 11.28 26.48 3.88
N ASP A 236 10.89 25.59 2.95
CA ASP A 236 11.23 25.67 1.54
C ASP A 236 10.11 25.06 0.66
N ALA A 237 9.47 25.87 -0.16
CA ALA A 237 8.38 25.42 -1.04
C ALA A 237 8.82 24.38 -2.08
N ARG A 238 10.13 24.29 -2.42
CA ARG A 238 10.68 23.27 -3.33
C ARG A 238 10.51 21.83 -2.80
N CYS A 239 10.25 21.67 -1.51
CA CYS A 239 9.93 20.38 -0.91
C CYS A 239 8.71 19.71 -1.58
N VAL A 240 7.74 20.49 -2.08
CA VAL A 240 6.55 19.95 -2.77
C VAL A 240 6.96 19.18 -4.03
N ASP A 241 7.80 19.80 -4.87
CA ASP A 241 8.27 19.16 -6.11
C ASP A 241 9.12 17.92 -5.81
N ALA A 242 10.03 18.01 -4.82
CA ALA A 242 10.88 16.89 -4.40
C ALA A 242 10.06 15.67 -3.92
N VAL A 243 8.98 15.92 -3.17
CA VAL A 243 8.05 14.87 -2.73
C VAL A 243 7.31 14.26 -3.92
N GLN A 244 6.80 15.09 -4.84
CA GLN A 244 6.10 14.58 -6.04
C GLN A 244 7.02 13.77 -6.95
N ASP A 245 8.26 14.21 -7.14
CA ASP A 245 9.26 13.50 -7.95
C ASP A 245 9.59 12.14 -7.36
N LEU A 246 9.77 12.07 -6.03
CA LEU A 246 9.97 10.79 -5.35
C LEU A 246 8.77 9.85 -5.52
N ILE A 247 7.55 10.34 -5.32
CA ILE A 247 6.36 9.48 -5.48
C ILE A 247 6.26 8.96 -6.91
N ARG A 248 6.53 9.79 -7.94
CA ARG A 248 6.57 9.32 -9.33
C ARG A 248 7.62 8.22 -9.56
N GLU A 249 8.80 8.38 -8.96
CA GLU A 249 9.90 7.40 -9.05
C GLU A 249 9.55 6.08 -8.36
N ALA A 250 8.98 6.15 -7.16
CA ALA A 250 8.78 4.99 -6.29
C ALA A 250 7.47 4.22 -6.57
N LEU A 251 6.43 4.88 -7.10
CA LEU A 251 5.08 4.30 -7.24
C LEU A 251 5.03 3.01 -8.07
N PRO A 252 5.81 2.83 -9.17
CA PRO A 252 5.85 1.56 -9.90
C PRO A 252 6.30 0.40 -9.02
N TYR A 253 7.33 0.60 -8.22
CA TYR A 253 7.88 -0.42 -7.31
C TYR A 253 6.95 -0.67 -6.12
N ALA A 254 6.33 0.39 -5.61
CA ALA A 254 5.30 0.31 -4.58
C ALA A 254 4.11 -0.56 -5.04
N SER A 255 3.67 -0.37 -6.28
CA SER A 255 2.62 -1.19 -6.88
C SER A 255 3.06 -2.65 -7.08
N GLN A 256 4.31 -2.87 -7.48
CA GLN A 256 4.87 -4.21 -7.66
C GLN A 256 5.03 -4.97 -6.34
N GLN A 257 5.15 -4.28 -5.20
CA GLN A 257 5.23 -4.94 -3.89
C GLN A 257 3.99 -5.79 -3.58
N PHE A 258 2.83 -5.43 -4.11
CA PHE A 258 1.59 -6.19 -3.94
C PHE A 258 1.45 -7.38 -4.90
N GLN A 259 2.42 -7.60 -5.80
CA GLN A 259 2.43 -8.69 -6.75
C GLN A 259 2.67 -10.02 -6.02
N PRO A 260 1.70 -10.98 -6.06
CA PRO A 260 1.83 -12.21 -5.34
C PRO A 260 2.84 -13.15 -6.03
N PRO A 261 3.45 -14.10 -5.29
CA PRO A 261 4.38 -15.08 -5.84
C PRO A 261 3.76 -15.85 -7.01
N GLY A 262 4.47 -15.93 -8.13
CA GLY A 262 4.04 -16.69 -9.32
C GLY A 262 2.71 -16.24 -9.95
N GLY A 263 2.17 -15.07 -9.59
CA GLY A 263 0.85 -14.63 -10.04
C GLY A 263 -0.32 -15.38 -9.39
N ASP A 264 -0.11 -16.01 -8.23
CA ASP A 264 -1.19 -16.67 -7.47
C ASP A 264 -1.96 -15.66 -6.60
N PHE A 265 -3.01 -15.06 -7.16
CA PHE A 265 -3.83 -14.06 -6.47
C PHE A 265 -4.63 -14.62 -5.29
N THR A 266 -4.66 -15.95 -5.09
CA THR A 266 -5.25 -16.54 -3.88
C THR A 266 -4.44 -16.22 -2.61
N TYR A 267 -3.18 -15.77 -2.75
CA TYR A 267 -2.41 -15.24 -1.62
C TYR A 267 -3.12 -14.07 -0.93
N LEU A 268 -3.76 -13.20 -1.69
CA LEU A 268 -4.45 -12.02 -1.15
C LEU A 268 -5.73 -12.40 -0.41
N THR A 269 -6.48 -13.36 -0.93
CA THR A 269 -7.80 -13.72 -0.36
C THR A 269 -7.74 -14.46 0.98
N VAL A 270 -6.62 -15.11 1.32
CA VAL A 270 -6.45 -15.75 2.64
C VAL A 270 -6.54 -14.72 3.77
N LEU A 271 -6.09 -13.50 3.51
CA LEU A 271 -6.18 -12.39 4.46
C LEU A 271 -7.53 -11.64 4.40
N GLY A 272 -8.47 -12.10 3.56
CA GLY A 272 -9.83 -11.58 3.49
C GLY A 272 -10.01 -10.35 2.60
N TYR A 273 -9.11 -10.07 1.65
CA TYR A 273 -9.25 -8.94 0.73
C TYR A 273 -8.98 -9.34 -0.73
N GLN A 274 -9.44 -8.50 -1.65
CA GLN A 274 -9.18 -8.61 -3.07
C GLN A 274 -8.18 -7.55 -3.54
N SER A 275 -7.55 -7.79 -4.70
CA SER A 275 -6.55 -6.87 -5.28
C SER A 275 -7.08 -5.45 -5.44
N ALA A 276 -8.33 -5.28 -5.89
CA ALA A 276 -8.95 -3.95 -6.05
C ALA A 276 -9.05 -3.18 -4.73
N GLU A 277 -9.44 -3.85 -3.64
CA GLU A 277 -9.55 -3.23 -2.31
C GLU A 277 -8.17 -2.81 -1.78
N LEU A 278 -7.17 -3.65 -1.98
CA LEU A 278 -5.80 -3.38 -1.57
C LEU A 278 -5.23 -2.13 -2.26
N PHE A 279 -5.35 -2.07 -3.59
CA PHE A 279 -4.86 -0.93 -4.36
C PHE A 279 -5.62 0.36 -4.03
N ARG A 280 -6.94 0.28 -3.93
CA ARG A 280 -7.78 1.42 -3.54
C ARG A 280 -7.35 1.96 -2.18
N PHE A 281 -7.26 1.10 -1.18
CA PHE A 281 -6.88 1.46 0.18
C PHE A 281 -5.49 2.11 0.23
N GLY A 282 -4.49 1.54 -0.46
CA GLY A 282 -3.14 2.10 -0.53
C GLY A 282 -3.11 3.48 -1.20
N LEU A 283 -3.75 3.64 -2.36
CA LEU A 283 -3.78 4.93 -3.07
C LEU A 283 -4.57 6.00 -2.33
N GLU A 284 -5.71 5.67 -1.71
CA GLU A 284 -6.48 6.60 -0.87
C GLU A 284 -5.68 7.04 0.36
N SER A 285 -4.95 6.11 0.98
CA SER A 285 -4.04 6.39 2.09
C SER A 285 -2.95 7.38 1.66
N LEU A 286 -2.28 7.12 0.53
CA LEU A 286 -1.27 8.03 -0.02
C LEU A 286 -1.86 9.41 -0.34
N ALA A 287 -2.98 9.45 -1.05
CA ALA A 287 -3.64 10.70 -1.44
C ALA A 287 -4.05 11.54 -0.22
N LYS A 288 -4.56 10.88 0.83
CA LYS A 288 -4.95 11.55 2.07
C LYS A 288 -3.74 12.18 2.76
N ARG A 289 -2.63 11.45 2.90
CA ARG A 289 -1.41 11.93 3.57
C ARG A 289 -0.75 13.06 2.81
N LEU A 290 -0.62 12.93 1.50
CA LEU A 290 -0.09 14.00 0.65
C LEU A 290 -0.95 15.28 0.77
N ARG A 291 -2.27 15.15 0.70
CA ARG A 291 -3.21 16.28 0.84
C ARG A 291 -3.06 16.98 2.20
N VAL A 292 -2.96 16.20 3.30
CA VAL A 292 -2.79 16.75 4.65
C VAL A 292 -1.43 17.43 4.81
N ALA A 293 -0.38 16.87 4.20
CA ALA A 293 0.95 17.48 4.13
C ALA A 293 0.98 18.76 3.27
N GLY A 294 -0.02 18.98 2.42
CA GLY A 294 -0.07 20.13 1.49
C GLY A 294 0.56 19.86 0.13
N VAL A 295 0.72 18.60 -0.24
CA VAL A 295 1.29 18.15 -1.51
C VAL A 295 0.17 17.65 -2.44
N PRO A 296 -0.01 18.23 -3.63
CA PRO A 296 -0.92 17.68 -4.63
C PRO A 296 -0.49 16.26 -5.07
N PHE A 297 -1.45 15.37 -5.28
CA PHE A 297 -1.16 14.03 -5.80
C PHE A 297 -0.51 14.15 -7.20
N PRO A 298 0.66 13.52 -7.43
CA PRO A 298 1.36 13.66 -8.69
C PRO A 298 0.64 12.91 -9.84
N ARG A 299 0.74 13.45 -11.04
CA ARG A 299 0.45 12.68 -12.27
C ARG A 299 1.68 11.84 -12.59
N THR A 300 1.47 10.58 -12.96
CA THR A 300 2.53 9.66 -13.39
C THR A 300 2.67 9.66 -14.91
N GLY A 301 3.88 9.44 -15.41
CA GLY A 301 4.09 9.01 -16.78
C GLY A 301 3.59 7.58 -17.00
N ALA A 302 3.79 7.05 -18.19
CA ALA A 302 3.41 5.69 -18.54
C ALA A 302 4.08 4.68 -17.58
N MET A 303 3.27 3.90 -16.89
CA MET A 303 3.70 2.92 -15.88
C MET A 303 3.18 1.54 -16.25
N ARG A 304 4.09 0.59 -16.40
CA ARG A 304 3.80 -0.82 -16.66
C ARG A 304 4.69 -1.67 -15.76
N LEU A 305 4.10 -2.64 -15.07
CA LEU A 305 4.89 -3.59 -14.29
C LEU A 305 5.54 -4.66 -15.18
N PRO A 306 6.63 -5.30 -14.71
CA PRO A 306 7.19 -6.45 -15.40
C PRO A 306 6.16 -7.56 -15.61
N THR A 307 6.15 -8.19 -16.78
CA THR A 307 5.24 -9.30 -17.06
C THR A 307 5.59 -10.52 -16.22
N ILE A 308 4.59 -11.13 -15.60
CA ILE A 308 4.73 -12.44 -14.95
C ILE A 308 4.65 -13.52 -16.04
N GLU A 309 5.68 -14.37 -16.13
CA GLU A 309 5.74 -15.45 -17.12
C GLU A 309 4.99 -16.72 -16.68
N ALA A 310 4.52 -16.81 -15.43
CA ALA A 310 3.75 -17.95 -14.93
C ALA A 310 2.27 -17.84 -15.28
N ASP A 311 1.58 -18.96 -15.36
CA ASP A 311 0.12 -18.98 -15.49
C ASP A 311 -0.52 -18.47 -14.20
N PRO A 312 -1.29 -17.37 -14.26
CA PRO A 312 -1.87 -16.77 -13.06
C PRO A 312 -2.99 -17.65 -12.49
N VAL A 313 -3.10 -17.67 -11.16
CA VAL A 313 -4.18 -18.33 -10.44
C VAL A 313 -5.06 -17.25 -9.83
N PHE A 314 -6.36 -17.28 -10.16
CA PHE A 314 -7.35 -16.32 -9.66
C PHE A 314 -8.25 -16.95 -8.60
N PRO A 315 -8.64 -16.20 -7.55
CA PRO A 315 -9.64 -16.64 -6.63
C PRO A 315 -11.05 -16.65 -7.29
N GLU A 316 -11.96 -17.48 -6.77
CA GLU A 316 -13.36 -17.34 -7.09
C GLU A 316 -13.86 -15.96 -6.66
N ARG A 317 -14.67 -15.32 -7.49
CA ARG A 317 -15.23 -14.00 -7.22
C ARG A 317 -16.68 -13.88 -7.67
N GLU A 318 -17.42 -13.01 -7.00
CA GLU A 318 -18.75 -12.63 -7.46
C GLU A 318 -18.64 -11.69 -8.67
N LEU A 319 -19.39 -12.04 -9.71
CA LEU A 319 -19.47 -11.22 -10.92
C LEU A 319 -20.60 -10.21 -10.78
N THR A 320 -20.38 -8.99 -11.26
CA THR A 320 -21.44 -8.01 -11.43
C THR A 320 -22.52 -8.51 -12.41
N ALA A 321 -23.72 -7.95 -12.35
CA ALA A 321 -24.78 -8.31 -13.29
C ALA A 321 -24.37 -8.11 -14.76
N VAL A 322 -23.57 -7.07 -15.05
CA VAL A 322 -23.05 -6.81 -16.40
C VAL A 322 -22.04 -7.89 -16.79
N GLN A 323 -21.12 -8.26 -15.91
CA GLN A 323 -20.14 -9.32 -16.17
C GLN A 323 -20.83 -10.69 -16.38
N GLN A 324 -21.83 -11.01 -15.55
CA GLN A 324 -22.63 -12.24 -15.71
C GLN A 324 -23.34 -12.31 -17.09
N MET A 325 -23.78 -11.17 -17.60
CA MET A 325 -24.39 -11.07 -18.92
C MET A 325 -23.35 -11.19 -20.05
N LEU A 326 -22.19 -10.58 -19.91
CA LEU A 326 -21.16 -10.54 -20.96
C LEU A 326 -20.32 -11.83 -21.04
N ARG A 327 -20.06 -12.49 -19.92
CA ARG A 327 -19.17 -13.66 -19.83
C ARG A 327 -19.53 -14.81 -20.79
N PRO A 328 -20.80 -15.21 -20.97
CA PRO A 328 -21.17 -16.26 -21.95
C PRO A 328 -20.91 -15.86 -23.40
N MET A 329 -20.74 -14.57 -23.68
CA MET A 329 -20.53 -14.04 -25.02
C MET A 329 -19.05 -13.68 -25.29
N ARG A 330 -18.12 -13.99 -24.39
CA ARG A 330 -16.71 -13.55 -24.40
C ARG A 330 -16.05 -13.67 -25.80
N ASP A 331 -16.19 -14.83 -26.45
CA ASP A 331 -15.56 -15.10 -27.76
C ASP A 331 -16.19 -14.31 -28.92
N GLN A 332 -17.35 -13.72 -28.71
CA GLN A 332 -18.08 -12.91 -29.70
C GLN A 332 -17.92 -11.41 -29.45
N LEU A 333 -17.42 -11.03 -28.27
CA LEU A 333 -17.25 -9.63 -27.91
C LEU A 333 -16.10 -9.01 -28.72
N ARG A 334 -16.27 -7.72 -29.00
CA ARG A 334 -15.24 -6.83 -29.55
C ARG A 334 -15.13 -5.62 -28.63
N PRO A 335 -13.96 -4.98 -28.52
CA PRO A 335 -13.79 -3.79 -27.71
C PRO A 335 -14.84 -2.71 -27.95
N GLU A 336 -15.17 -2.46 -29.21
CA GLU A 336 -16.20 -1.50 -29.62
C GLU A 336 -17.57 -1.80 -28.96
N MET A 337 -17.97 -3.07 -28.92
CA MET A 337 -19.28 -3.47 -28.32
C MET A 337 -19.31 -3.17 -26.82
N VAL A 338 -18.18 -3.40 -26.14
CA VAL A 338 -18.04 -3.11 -24.70
C VAL A 338 -18.14 -1.61 -24.46
N PHE A 339 -17.43 -0.78 -25.26
CA PHE A 339 -17.49 0.68 -25.11
C PHE A 339 -18.88 1.24 -25.45
N GLN A 340 -19.58 0.71 -26.44
CA GLN A 340 -20.96 1.07 -26.74
C GLN A 340 -21.93 0.72 -25.58
N GLY A 341 -21.68 -0.37 -24.87
CA GLY A 341 -22.44 -0.80 -23.71
C GLY A 341 -22.09 -0.09 -22.40
N LEU A 342 -20.93 0.54 -22.31
CA LEU A 342 -20.40 1.12 -21.08
C LEU A 342 -21.35 2.14 -20.40
N PRO A 343 -22.08 3.01 -21.15
CA PRO A 343 -23.08 3.90 -20.53
C PRO A 343 -24.19 3.19 -19.77
N MET A 344 -24.48 1.91 -20.08
CA MET A 344 -25.48 1.12 -19.36
C MET A 344 -24.99 0.63 -18.00
N ALA A 345 -23.67 0.54 -17.81
CA ALA A 345 -23.03 0.19 -16.54
C ALA A 345 -22.73 1.44 -15.67
N PHE A 346 -23.03 2.63 -16.18
CA PHE A 346 -22.75 3.89 -15.50
C PHE A 346 -23.58 4.07 -14.25
N ASN A 347 -22.93 4.37 -13.12
CA ASN A 347 -23.55 4.66 -11.83
C ASN A 347 -23.50 6.18 -11.54
N PRO A 348 -24.61 6.93 -11.74
CA PRO A 348 -24.64 8.36 -11.51
C PRO A 348 -24.39 8.76 -10.05
N ALA A 349 -24.73 7.90 -9.09
CA ALA A 349 -24.51 8.16 -7.67
C ALA A 349 -23.02 8.14 -7.32
N ALA A 350 -22.29 7.14 -7.83
CA ALA A 350 -20.82 7.05 -7.68
C ALA A 350 -20.10 8.18 -8.43
N ALA A 351 -20.67 8.67 -9.53
CA ALA A 351 -20.11 9.74 -10.35
C ALA A 351 -20.40 11.15 -9.79
N LYS A 352 -21.06 11.28 -8.64
CA LYS A 352 -21.40 12.59 -8.07
C LYS A 352 -20.17 13.44 -7.81
N GLY A 353 -20.10 14.62 -8.44
CA GLY A 353 -18.98 15.56 -8.31
C GLY A 353 -17.74 15.17 -9.09
N VAL A 354 -17.77 14.08 -9.87
CA VAL A 354 -16.67 13.67 -10.72
C VAL A 354 -16.74 14.42 -12.05
N ARG A 355 -15.58 14.97 -12.46
CA ARG A 355 -15.31 15.48 -13.80
C ARG A 355 -13.99 14.89 -14.22
N ALA A 356 -13.99 13.96 -15.18
CA ALA A 356 -12.80 13.27 -15.63
C ALA A 356 -12.91 12.82 -17.09
N VAL A 357 -11.76 12.79 -17.75
CA VAL A 357 -11.58 12.27 -19.11
C VAL A 357 -10.68 11.04 -19.02
N TYR A 358 -11.21 9.91 -19.45
CA TYR A 358 -10.51 8.63 -19.48
C TYR A 358 -10.24 8.25 -20.94
N GLN A 359 -9.01 7.90 -21.25
CA GLN A 359 -8.63 7.40 -22.59
C GLN A 359 -8.22 5.94 -22.51
N PHE A 360 -8.70 5.15 -23.44
CA PHE A 360 -8.36 3.74 -23.61
C PHE A 360 -7.76 3.53 -24.99
N ASP A 361 -6.53 3.03 -25.03
CA ASP A 361 -5.83 2.66 -26.25
C ASP A 361 -5.75 1.14 -26.32
N ILE A 362 -6.63 0.54 -27.09
CA ILE A 362 -6.75 -0.90 -27.23
C ILE A 362 -5.97 -1.36 -28.45
N THR A 363 -5.03 -2.27 -28.28
CA THR A 363 -4.23 -2.87 -29.35
C THR A 363 -4.81 -4.23 -29.78
N GLY A 364 -4.44 -4.75 -30.95
CA GLY A 364 -4.87 -6.06 -31.44
C GLY A 364 -6.17 -6.02 -32.24
N ASP A 365 -6.83 -7.19 -32.34
CA ASP A 365 -8.03 -7.36 -33.20
C ASP A 365 -9.23 -6.57 -32.69
N GLY A 366 -9.81 -5.75 -33.55
CA GLY A 366 -10.88 -4.82 -33.18
C GLY A 366 -10.43 -3.69 -32.26
N GLY A 367 -9.12 -3.45 -32.17
CA GLY A 367 -8.51 -2.37 -31.37
C GLY A 367 -8.88 -0.98 -31.87
N GLY A 368 -8.49 0.03 -31.11
CA GLY A 368 -8.75 1.45 -31.38
C GLY A 368 -8.56 2.31 -30.14
N THR A 369 -8.82 3.59 -30.27
CA THR A 369 -8.82 4.53 -29.14
C THR A 369 -10.25 4.92 -28.81
N TRP A 370 -10.57 4.96 -27.51
CA TRP A 370 -11.86 5.43 -26.99
C TRP A 370 -11.65 6.45 -25.89
N THR A 371 -12.50 7.45 -25.89
CA THR A 371 -12.56 8.45 -24.80
C THR A 371 -13.89 8.31 -24.08
N VAL A 372 -13.80 8.13 -22.74
CA VAL A 372 -14.93 8.13 -21.82
C VAL A 372 -14.88 9.41 -21.00
N ARG A 373 -15.87 10.26 -21.15
CA ARG A 373 -15.99 11.52 -20.42
C ARG A 373 -17.10 11.40 -19.37
N VAL A 374 -16.76 11.64 -18.14
CA VAL A 374 -17.71 11.71 -17.02
C VAL A 374 -17.79 13.15 -16.55
N ALA A 375 -18.96 13.73 -16.61
CA ALA A 375 -19.21 15.09 -16.12
C ALA A 375 -20.69 15.26 -15.76
N ASP A 376 -20.98 16.06 -14.74
CA ASP A 376 -22.33 16.48 -14.36
C ASP A 376 -23.34 15.31 -14.19
N GLY A 377 -22.85 14.17 -13.68
CA GLY A 377 -23.68 12.98 -13.46
C GLY A 377 -24.03 12.23 -14.75
N SER A 378 -23.33 12.47 -15.84
CA SER A 378 -23.49 11.80 -17.12
C SER A 378 -22.17 11.19 -17.63
N CYS A 379 -22.31 10.19 -18.51
CA CYS A 379 -21.20 9.55 -19.18
C CYS A 379 -21.40 9.62 -20.69
N THR A 380 -20.35 9.98 -21.41
CA THR A 380 -20.30 9.90 -22.88
C THR A 380 -19.10 9.10 -23.33
N VAL A 381 -19.28 8.28 -24.35
CA VAL A 381 -18.23 7.46 -24.97
C VAL A 381 -18.09 7.86 -26.42
N THR A 382 -16.87 8.19 -26.82
CA THR A 382 -16.54 8.56 -28.22
C THR A 382 -15.37 7.71 -28.73
N SER A 383 -15.40 7.35 -30.02
CA SER A 383 -14.26 6.74 -30.70
C SER A 383 -13.22 7.84 -31.01
N GLY A 384 -11.96 7.52 -30.81
CA GLY A 384 -10.83 8.43 -30.95
C GLY A 384 -10.45 9.16 -29.67
N ALA A 385 -9.29 9.83 -29.72
CA ALA A 385 -8.83 10.70 -28.64
C ALA A 385 -9.61 12.01 -28.67
N ASP A 386 -10.10 12.45 -27.51
CA ASP A 386 -10.86 13.70 -27.35
C ASP A 386 -10.39 14.46 -26.10
N GLY A 387 -9.47 15.38 -26.31
CA GLY A 387 -8.86 16.21 -25.28
C GLY A 387 -7.69 15.52 -24.56
N GLU A 388 -7.16 16.19 -23.53
CA GLU A 388 -6.12 15.66 -22.65
C GLU A 388 -6.77 14.77 -21.58
N PRO A 389 -6.39 13.48 -21.47
CA PRO A 389 -7.01 12.59 -20.49
C PRO A 389 -6.45 12.86 -19.08
N ASP A 390 -7.32 12.73 -18.08
CA ASP A 390 -6.89 12.67 -16.68
C ASP A 390 -6.19 11.34 -16.37
N TRP A 391 -6.63 10.27 -17.02
CA TRP A 391 -6.08 8.94 -16.89
C TRP A 391 -6.16 8.20 -18.24
N ARG A 392 -5.09 7.48 -18.57
CA ARG A 392 -4.96 6.71 -19.79
C ARG A 392 -4.61 5.28 -19.49
N LEU A 393 -5.27 4.35 -20.16
CA LEU A 393 -5.03 2.91 -20.09
C LEU A 393 -4.71 2.37 -21.47
N GLU A 394 -3.55 1.70 -21.61
CA GLU A 394 -3.16 0.98 -22.83
C GLU A 394 -3.10 -0.52 -22.54
N LEU A 395 -3.79 -1.34 -23.35
CA LEU A 395 -3.87 -2.79 -23.21
C LEU A 395 -4.29 -3.44 -24.54
N ASP A 396 -4.17 -4.77 -24.63
CA ASP A 396 -4.67 -5.51 -25.77
C ASP A 396 -6.18 -5.81 -25.66
N ALA A 397 -6.79 -6.17 -26.80
CA ALA A 397 -8.22 -6.42 -26.91
C ALA A 397 -8.69 -7.59 -26.03
N ASP A 398 -7.91 -8.68 -25.95
CA ASP A 398 -8.25 -9.84 -25.13
C ASP A 398 -8.25 -9.48 -23.65
N THR A 399 -7.23 -8.75 -23.18
CA THR A 399 -7.16 -8.26 -21.79
C THR A 399 -8.35 -7.34 -21.46
N TRP A 400 -8.77 -6.45 -22.38
CA TRP A 400 -9.94 -5.60 -22.18
C TRP A 400 -11.23 -6.41 -22.06
N ILE A 401 -11.41 -7.44 -22.90
CA ILE A 401 -12.57 -8.35 -22.84
C ILE A 401 -12.55 -9.17 -21.55
N ASP A 402 -11.39 -9.71 -21.14
CA ASP A 402 -11.24 -10.45 -19.88
C ASP A 402 -11.66 -9.61 -18.66
N ILE A 403 -11.25 -8.33 -18.61
CA ILE A 403 -11.65 -7.40 -17.57
C ILE A 403 -13.17 -7.17 -17.62
N SER A 404 -13.71 -6.96 -18.80
CA SER A 404 -15.13 -6.64 -19.00
C SER A 404 -16.06 -7.82 -18.67
N THR A 405 -15.58 -9.05 -18.83
CA THR A 405 -16.32 -10.29 -18.54
C THR A 405 -16.06 -10.81 -17.12
N GLY A 406 -15.16 -10.17 -16.35
CA GLY A 406 -14.81 -10.59 -15.00
C GLY A 406 -13.90 -11.83 -14.92
N GLU A 407 -13.27 -12.23 -16.03
CA GLU A 407 -12.21 -13.24 -16.02
C GLU A 407 -10.94 -12.70 -15.31
N LEU A 408 -10.75 -11.37 -15.36
CA LEU A 408 -9.61 -10.65 -14.82
C LEU A 408 -10.09 -9.34 -14.19
N MET A 409 -9.46 -8.91 -13.09
CA MET A 409 -9.65 -7.54 -12.58
C MET A 409 -8.63 -6.60 -13.19
N GLY A 410 -8.95 -5.31 -13.30
CA GLY A 410 -8.03 -4.30 -13.83
C GLY A 410 -6.73 -4.23 -13.05
N GLN A 411 -6.78 -4.34 -11.71
CA GLN A 411 -5.61 -4.35 -10.83
C GLN A 411 -4.75 -5.61 -11.01
N GLU A 412 -5.38 -6.76 -11.29
CA GLU A 412 -4.65 -8.00 -11.61
C GLU A 412 -3.96 -7.89 -12.96
N ALA A 413 -4.66 -7.34 -13.98
CA ALA A 413 -4.06 -7.07 -15.28
C ALA A 413 -2.83 -6.16 -15.16
N PHE A 414 -2.91 -5.15 -14.29
CA PHE A 414 -1.78 -4.27 -14.00
C PHE A 414 -0.63 -5.02 -13.30
N MET A 415 -0.92 -5.79 -12.24
CA MET A 415 0.08 -6.60 -11.55
C MET A 415 0.71 -7.69 -12.45
N LEU A 416 -0.03 -8.19 -13.43
CA LEU A 416 0.51 -9.14 -14.43
C LEU A 416 1.33 -8.45 -15.55
N GLY A 417 1.42 -7.11 -15.54
CA GLY A 417 2.11 -6.35 -16.57
C GLY A 417 1.40 -6.36 -17.94
N ARG A 418 0.08 -6.61 -17.97
CA ARG A 418 -0.72 -6.62 -19.20
C ARG A 418 -1.24 -5.24 -19.60
N VAL A 419 -1.21 -4.27 -18.70
CA VAL A 419 -1.69 -2.91 -18.96
C VAL A 419 -0.62 -1.87 -18.65
N THR A 420 -0.66 -0.76 -19.38
CA THR A 420 0.10 0.47 -19.07
C THR A 420 -0.88 1.52 -18.59
N VAL A 421 -0.59 2.14 -17.46
CA VAL A 421 -1.39 3.24 -16.91
C VAL A 421 -0.59 4.54 -16.94
N GLU A 422 -1.26 5.68 -17.19
CA GLU A 422 -0.65 7.00 -17.22
C GLU A 422 -1.61 8.04 -16.63
N GLY A 423 -1.08 9.07 -15.98
CA GLY A 423 -1.84 10.21 -15.49
C GLY A 423 -2.18 10.10 -13.99
N ASN A 424 -3.41 10.41 -13.63
CA ASN A 424 -3.84 10.43 -12.24
C ASN A 424 -4.35 9.05 -11.80
N ALA A 425 -3.59 8.33 -10.99
CA ALA A 425 -3.96 6.99 -10.50
C ALA A 425 -5.30 6.99 -9.72
N MET A 426 -5.64 8.09 -9.03
CA MET A 426 -6.93 8.22 -8.34
C MET A 426 -8.11 8.29 -9.31
N ALA A 427 -7.91 8.79 -10.54
CA ALA A 427 -8.95 8.75 -11.57
C ALA A 427 -9.24 7.31 -12.01
N GLY A 428 -8.22 6.45 -12.12
CA GLY A 428 -8.39 5.02 -12.41
C GLY A 428 -9.24 4.29 -11.36
N ILE A 429 -8.98 4.53 -10.07
CA ILE A 429 -9.81 3.99 -8.98
C ILE A 429 -11.26 4.48 -9.09
N ARG A 430 -11.47 5.77 -9.39
CA ARG A 430 -12.80 6.33 -9.60
C ARG A 430 -13.51 5.74 -10.81
N PHE A 431 -12.81 5.40 -11.88
CA PHE A 431 -13.40 4.70 -13.02
C PHE A 431 -14.03 3.38 -12.61
N ASP A 432 -13.31 2.55 -11.87
CA ASP A 432 -13.84 1.27 -11.39
C ASP A 432 -15.11 1.45 -10.54
N GLU A 433 -15.14 2.42 -9.61
CA GLU A 433 -16.30 2.71 -8.78
C GLU A 433 -17.53 3.17 -9.61
N ILE A 434 -17.29 3.97 -10.65
CA ILE A 434 -18.33 4.55 -11.50
C ILE A 434 -18.97 3.49 -12.41
N PHE A 435 -18.19 2.51 -12.88
CA PHE A 435 -18.65 1.51 -13.84
C PHE A 435 -18.82 0.10 -13.25
N THR A 436 -18.66 -0.03 -11.92
CA THR A 436 -19.03 -1.25 -11.20
C THR A 436 -20.37 -1.01 -10.50
N PRO A 437 -21.47 -1.62 -10.97
CA PRO A 437 -22.75 -1.51 -10.27
C PRO A 437 -22.60 -2.05 -8.85
N GLN A 438 -22.96 -1.26 -7.85
CA GLN A 438 -23.12 -1.78 -6.50
C GLN A 438 -24.31 -2.74 -6.51
N ALA A 439 -24.12 -3.92 -5.93
CA ALA A 439 -25.16 -4.94 -5.78
C ALA A 439 -26.36 -4.45 -4.97
#